data_6eb7e9164c55d6c5e3a3d85faac9f32a
#
_entry.id   6eb7e9164c55d6c5e3a3d85faac9f32a
#
_cell.length_a   1.000
_cell.length_b   1.000
_cell.length_c   1.000
_cell.angle_alpha   90.00
_cell.angle_beta   90.00
_cell.angle_gamma   90.00
#
_symmetry.space_group_name_H-M   'P 1'
#
loop_
_entity.id
_entity.type
_entity.pdbx_description
1 polymer ?
#
loop_
_entity_poly.entity_id
_entity_poly.type
_entity_poly.pdbx_seq_one_letter_code
_entity_poly.pdbx_strand_id
1 'polypeptide(L)'
;LSGIGPGAELGKHGIAVRQELPGVGRNLQDHVDFTLMYKAKSPHLFGLPGGLAKLPREIRRYRREGKGMMTSNFAESGGFIRTEPSLPRPDVQYHFVLGLVDDHARKKHFGTGYSLHTCVLRPKSRGTVGLKSADPLSAPRIDPQYFSDRADMDVMLKGVKLGRRIMDSEPFRKLNP
;
A
#
# COMPACT_ATOMS: atom_id res chain seq x y z
N LEU A 1 -10.46 24.59 -7.24
CA LEU A 1 -10.58 25.40 -8.48
C LEU A 1 -11.95 26.02 -8.65
N SER A 2 -13.00 25.50 -8.02
CA SER A 2 -14.36 26.04 -8.06
C SER A 2 -14.55 27.33 -7.25
N GLY A 3 -13.53 27.81 -6.54
CA GLY A 3 -13.61 28.94 -5.62
C GLY A 3 -14.12 28.57 -4.22
N ILE A 4 -14.20 27.29 -3.91
CA ILE A 4 -14.59 26.77 -2.58
C ILE A 4 -13.34 26.30 -1.85
N GLY A 5 -13.02 26.90 -0.72
CA GLY A 5 -11.82 26.55 0.05
C GLY A 5 -11.23 27.71 0.84
N PRO A 6 -10.01 27.55 1.38
CA PRO A 6 -9.32 28.62 2.09
C PRO A 6 -9.00 29.79 1.15
N GLY A 7 -9.49 30.99 1.44
CA GLY A 7 -9.33 32.16 0.59
C GLY A 7 -7.88 32.53 0.36
N ALA A 8 -7.03 32.38 1.38
CA ALA A 8 -5.59 32.63 1.25
C ALA A 8 -4.91 31.67 0.26
N GLU A 9 -5.35 30.42 0.14
CA GLU A 9 -4.80 29.48 -0.84
C GLU A 9 -5.33 29.76 -2.24
N LEU A 10 -6.64 30.04 -2.37
CA LEU A 10 -7.26 30.39 -3.64
C LEU A 10 -6.67 31.69 -4.21
N GLY A 11 -6.44 32.70 -3.36
CA GLY A 11 -5.86 33.97 -3.74
C GLY A 11 -4.46 33.87 -4.32
N LYS A 12 -3.62 32.93 -3.83
CA LYS A 12 -2.29 32.68 -4.42
C LYS A 12 -2.32 32.31 -5.90
N HIS A 13 -3.45 31.76 -6.34
CA HIS A 13 -3.65 31.30 -7.71
C HIS A 13 -4.62 32.17 -8.51
N GLY A 14 -4.99 33.36 -7.98
CA GLY A 14 -5.90 34.26 -8.65
C GLY A 14 -7.35 33.75 -8.77
N ILE A 15 -7.74 32.78 -7.93
CA ILE A 15 -9.07 32.17 -7.94
C ILE A 15 -9.98 32.95 -7.00
N ALA A 16 -11.10 33.49 -7.54
CA ALA A 16 -12.10 34.18 -6.73
C ALA A 16 -12.74 33.27 -5.70
N VAL A 17 -12.82 33.74 -4.46
CA VAL A 17 -13.47 32.97 -3.37
C VAL A 17 -14.98 33.09 -3.55
N ARG A 18 -15.63 31.94 -3.74
CA ARG A 18 -17.10 31.81 -3.75
C ARG A 18 -17.62 31.39 -2.40
N GLN A 19 -16.90 30.53 -1.72
CA GLN A 19 -17.22 30.05 -0.38
C GLN A 19 -15.93 29.84 0.39
N GLU A 20 -15.79 30.52 1.52
CA GLU A 20 -14.70 30.29 2.47
C GLU A 20 -14.94 28.99 3.23
N LEU A 21 -14.09 27.99 3.02
CA LEU A 21 -14.09 26.71 3.74
C LEU A 21 -12.65 26.33 4.11
N PRO A 22 -12.19 26.67 5.33
CA PRO A 22 -10.79 26.48 5.71
C PRO A 22 -10.34 25.00 5.80
N GLY A 23 -11.29 24.06 5.88
CA GLY A 23 -11.00 22.63 5.94
C GLY A 23 -10.70 21.97 4.59
N VAL A 24 -11.01 22.64 3.48
CA VAL A 24 -10.75 22.08 2.14
C VAL A 24 -9.25 21.89 1.90
N GLY A 25 -8.87 20.69 1.49
CA GLY A 25 -7.46 20.32 1.30
C GLY A 25 -6.67 20.07 2.59
N ARG A 26 -7.32 20.13 3.74
CA ARG A 26 -6.70 19.82 5.03
C ARG A 26 -7.02 18.39 5.49
N ASN A 27 -6.31 17.94 6.52
CA ASN A 27 -6.61 16.71 7.24
C ASN A 27 -6.51 15.44 6.38
N LEU A 28 -5.65 15.44 5.37
CA LEU A 28 -5.37 14.25 4.56
C LEU A 28 -4.85 13.13 5.46
N GLN A 29 -5.44 11.96 5.33
CA GLN A 29 -5.03 10.74 6.01
C GLN A 29 -4.83 9.65 4.96
N ASP A 30 -3.74 8.91 5.09
CA ASP A 30 -3.46 7.80 4.19
C ASP A 30 -2.70 6.70 4.94
N HIS A 31 -2.82 5.48 4.47
CA HIS A 31 -2.08 4.36 5.04
C HIS A 31 -0.63 4.40 4.61
N VAL A 32 0.27 4.45 5.59
CA VAL A 32 1.67 4.14 5.33
C VAL A 32 1.79 2.63 5.19
N ASP A 33 2.42 2.19 4.11
CA ASP A 33 2.69 0.78 3.83
C ASP A 33 4.20 0.51 3.87
N PHE A 34 4.58 -0.55 4.58
CA PHE A 34 5.95 -1.06 4.58
C PHE A 34 5.96 -2.51 4.12
N THR A 35 6.79 -2.81 3.13
CA THR A 35 6.83 -4.12 2.48
C THR A 35 8.05 -4.93 2.92
N LEU A 36 7.81 -6.14 3.41
CA LEU A 36 8.82 -7.18 3.60
C LEU A 36 8.77 -8.11 2.39
N MET A 37 9.89 -8.27 1.68
CA MET A 37 9.99 -9.13 0.51
C MET A 37 10.93 -10.30 0.78
N TYR A 38 10.48 -11.50 0.40
CA TYR A 38 11.24 -12.74 0.55
C TYR A 38 11.35 -13.45 -0.79
N LYS A 39 12.57 -13.76 -1.21
CA LYS A 39 12.80 -14.65 -2.35
C LYS A 39 12.48 -16.07 -1.95
N ALA A 40 11.83 -16.82 -2.80
CA ALA A 40 11.48 -18.21 -2.52
C ALA A 40 11.46 -19.04 -3.81
N LYS A 41 11.80 -20.32 -3.69
CA LYS A 41 11.75 -21.29 -4.79
C LYS A 41 10.46 -22.09 -4.68
N SER A 42 9.40 -21.62 -5.36
CA SER A 42 8.15 -22.37 -5.41
C SER A 42 7.51 -22.23 -6.80
N PRO A 43 6.99 -23.35 -7.35
CA PRO A 43 6.28 -23.31 -8.64
C PRO A 43 4.95 -22.53 -8.56
N HIS A 44 4.44 -22.30 -7.36
CA HIS A 44 3.17 -21.59 -7.13
C HIS A 44 3.34 -20.07 -7.03
N LEU A 45 4.58 -19.58 -6.90
CA LEU A 45 4.86 -18.15 -6.83
C LEU A 45 5.06 -17.54 -8.21
N PHE A 46 4.60 -16.31 -8.37
CA PHE A 46 4.82 -15.54 -9.58
C PHE A 46 6.14 -14.76 -9.50
N GLY A 47 6.85 -14.68 -10.63
CA GLY A 47 8.10 -13.91 -10.69
C GLY A 47 8.67 -13.85 -12.10
N LEU A 48 9.54 -12.87 -12.34
CA LEU A 48 10.22 -12.66 -13.62
C LEU A 48 11.59 -13.39 -13.62
N PRO A 49 12.00 -14.01 -14.75
CA PRO A 49 11.28 -14.19 -16.01
C PRO A 49 10.37 -15.43 -16.04
N GLY A 50 10.49 -16.34 -15.07
CA GLY A 50 9.83 -17.66 -15.07
C GLY A 50 8.30 -17.61 -15.10
N GLY A 51 7.67 -16.54 -14.57
CA GLY A 51 6.23 -16.34 -14.62
C GLY A 51 5.73 -16.12 -16.05
N LEU A 52 6.50 -15.41 -16.89
CA LEU A 52 6.15 -15.20 -18.29
C LEU A 52 6.16 -16.50 -19.10
N ALA A 53 7.10 -17.41 -18.83
CA ALA A 53 7.16 -18.70 -19.49
C ALA A 53 5.96 -19.60 -19.17
N LYS A 54 5.33 -19.41 -18.01
CA LYS A 54 4.13 -20.17 -17.59
C LYS A 54 2.83 -19.58 -18.14
N LEU A 55 2.84 -18.33 -18.57
CA LEU A 55 1.65 -17.57 -18.95
C LEU A 55 0.77 -18.26 -20.02
N PRO A 56 1.31 -18.83 -21.12
CA PRO A 56 0.47 -19.52 -22.12
C PRO A 56 -0.29 -20.70 -21.53
N ARG A 57 0.37 -21.48 -20.67
CA ARG A 57 -0.26 -22.63 -19.97
C ARG A 57 -1.36 -22.15 -19.03
N GLU A 58 -1.13 -21.09 -18.26
CA GLU A 58 -2.09 -20.55 -17.30
C GLU A 58 -3.30 -19.92 -18.02
N ILE A 59 -3.10 -19.22 -19.15
CA ILE A 59 -4.19 -18.72 -20.01
C ILE A 59 -5.04 -19.87 -20.52
N ARG A 60 -4.42 -20.95 -21.03
CA ARG A 60 -5.15 -22.12 -21.50
C ARG A 60 -5.95 -22.80 -20.38
N ARG A 61 -5.36 -22.93 -19.19
CA ARG A 61 -6.01 -23.50 -18.01
C ARG A 61 -7.21 -22.65 -17.60
N TYR A 62 -7.05 -21.33 -17.54
CA TYR A 62 -8.13 -20.40 -17.22
C TYR A 62 -9.29 -20.52 -18.21
N ARG A 63 -9.00 -20.52 -19.52
CA ARG A 63 -10.03 -20.64 -20.56
C ARG A 63 -10.79 -21.96 -20.52
N ARG A 64 -10.15 -23.05 -20.13
CA ARG A 64 -10.78 -24.39 -20.09
C ARG A 64 -11.48 -24.70 -18.78
N GLU A 65 -10.95 -24.23 -17.68
CA GLU A 65 -11.33 -24.68 -16.34
C GLU A 65 -11.83 -23.54 -15.43
N GLY A 66 -11.65 -22.29 -15.82
CA GLY A 66 -11.91 -21.11 -14.95
C GLY A 66 -11.03 -21.09 -13.70
N LYS A 67 -9.84 -21.71 -13.75
CA LYS A 67 -8.96 -21.90 -12.60
C LYS A 67 -7.51 -21.50 -12.92
N GLY A 68 -6.68 -21.41 -11.89
CA GLY A 68 -5.24 -21.17 -12.00
C GLY A 68 -4.85 -19.74 -11.67
N MET A 69 -3.60 -19.37 -11.95
CA MET A 69 -3.02 -18.07 -11.57
C MET A 69 -3.78 -16.86 -12.12
N MET A 70 -4.48 -17.03 -13.25
CA MET A 70 -5.28 -15.96 -13.86
C MET A 70 -6.54 -15.58 -13.08
N THR A 71 -6.91 -16.36 -12.05
CA THR A 71 -8.02 -16.04 -11.13
C THR A 71 -7.54 -15.32 -9.86
N SER A 72 -6.24 -15.22 -9.65
CA SER A 72 -5.66 -14.59 -8.48
C SER A 72 -5.61 -13.07 -8.62
N ASN A 73 -5.93 -12.34 -7.55
CA ASN A 73 -5.67 -10.92 -7.43
C ASN A 73 -4.26 -10.63 -6.88
N PHE A 74 -3.43 -11.67 -6.74
CA PHE A 74 -2.10 -11.67 -6.14
C PHE A 74 -2.05 -11.37 -4.63
N ALA A 75 -2.97 -10.59 -4.09
CA ALA A 75 -3.10 -10.32 -2.66
C ALA A 75 -4.13 -11.27 -2.03
N GLU A 76 -3.82 -12.57 -2.03
CA GLU A 76 -4.79 -13.64 -1.73
C GLU A 76 -5.12 -13.80 -0.25
N SER A 77 -4.31 -13.28 0.63
CA SER A 77 -4.54 -13.37 2.07
C SER A 77 -4.06 -12.13 2.81
N GLY A 78 -4.54 -11.97 4.03
CA GLY A 78 -4.17 -10.87 4.89
C GLY A 78 -4.76 -11.03 6.28
N GLY A 79 -4.54 -10.03 7.11
CA GLY A 79 -5.06 -10.05 8.47
C GLY A 79 -5.03 -8.69 9.13
N PHE A 80 -5.87 -8.55 10.14
CA PHE A 80 -5.91 -7.37 11.00
C PHE A 80 -5.45 -7.78 12.39
N ILE A 81 -4.45 -7.10 12.92
CA ILE A 81 -3.86 -7.42 14.22
C ILE A 81 -3.82 -6.19 15.13
N ARG A 82 -3.79 -6.47 16.42
CA ARG A 82 -3.49 -5.50 17.47
C ARG A 82 -2.03 -5.57 17.81
N THR A 83 -1.31 -4.46 17.74
CA THR A 83 0.10 -4.40 18.14
C THR A 83 0.26 -4.52 19.66
N GLU A 84 -0.80 -4.21 20.42
CA GLU A 84 -0.89 -4.39 21.87
C GLU A 84 -2.21 -5.10 22.22
N PRO A 85 -2.19 -6.10 23.13
CA PRO A 85 -3.40 -6.83 23.53
C PRO A 85 -4.50 -5.95 24.11
N SER A 86 -4.14 -4.83 24.73
CA SER A 86 -5.05 -3.87 25.38
C SER A 86 -5.86 -3.02 24.38
N LEU A 87 -5.46 -2.98 23.11
CA LEU A 87 -6.20 -2.19 22.11
C LEU A 87 -7.58 -2.76 21.88
N PRO A 88 -8.64 -1.93 21.80
CA PRO A 88 -10.00 -2.38 21.59
C PRO A 88 -10.24 -2.96 20.18
N ARG A 89 -9.38 -2.62 19.23
CA ARG A 89 -9.48 -3.04 17.82
C ARG A 89 -8.11 -3.11 17.16
N PRO A 90 -7.97 -3.88 16.04
CA PRO A 90 -6.73 -3.92 15.27
C PRO A 90 -6.25 -2.55 14.83
N ASP A 91 -4.95 -2.31 14.85
CA ASP A 91 -4.28 -1.07 14.45
C ASP A 91 -3.32 -1.26 13.27
N VAL A 92 -3.05 -2.51 12.91
CA VAL A 92 -2.23 -2.90 11.74
C VAL A 92 -3.00 -3.86 10.85
N GLN A 93 -2.85 -3.70 9.54
CA GLN A 93 -3.33 -4.62 8.51
C GLN A 93 -2.13 -5.22 7.78
N TYR A 94 -2.21 -6.51 7.49
CA TYR A 94 -1.31 -7.19 6.57
C TYR A 94 -2.01 -7.55 5.27
N HIS A 95 -1.26 -7.43 4.16
CA HIS A 95 -1.61 -8.00 2.86
C HIS A 95 -0.48 -8.95 2.46
N PHE A 96 -0.80 -10.20 2.23
CA PHE A 96 0.14 -11.18 1.72
C PHE A 96 0.00 -11.28 0.20
N VAL A 97 1.09 -11.06 -0.52
CA VAL A 97 1.11 -10.98 -1.98
C VAL A 97 2.02 -12.07 -2.56
N LEU A 98 1.51 -12.81 -3.52
CA LEU A 98 2.23 -13.89 -4.23
C LEU A 98 3.19 -13.31 -5.28
N GLY A 99 4.16 -12.51 -4.86
CA GLY A 99 5.13 -11.91 -5.75
C GLY A 99 6.06 -10.95 -5.01
N LEU A 100 7.15 -10.55 -5.65
CA LEU A 100 8.03 -9.51 -5.16
C LEU A 100 7.47 -8.16 -5.63
N VAL A 101 6.64 -7.54 -4.80
CA VAL A 101 5.96 -6.28 -5.11
C VAL A 101 6.54 -5.16 -4.25
N ASP A 102 7.03 -4.13 -4.93
CA ASP A 102 7.59 -2.92 -4.34
C ASP A 102 7.08 -1.71 -5.13
N ASP A 103 6.84 -0.60 -4.44
CA ASP A 103 6.40 0.66 -5.04
C ASP A 103 5.24 0.47 -6.04
N HIS A 104 4.18 -0.22 -5.61
CA HIS A 104 3.01 -0.54 -6.46
C HIS A 104 3.38 -1.21 -7.80
N ALA A 105 4.36 -2.11 -7.78
CA ALA A 105 4.94 -2.80 -8.94
C ALA A 105 5.65 -1.88 -9.95
N ARG A 106 5.94 -0.64 -9.60
CA ARG A 106 6.76 0.26 -10.43
C ARG A 106 8.22 -0.19 -10.48
N LYS A 107 8.72 -0.73 -9.37
CA LYS A 107 10.04 -1.35 -9.32
C LYS A 107 9.94 -2.84 -9.64
N LYS A 108 10.72 -3.28 -10.63
CA LYS A 108 10.76 -4.69 -11.06
C LYS A 108 11.81 -5.44 -10.27
N HIS A 109 11.41 -6.55 -9.68
CA HIS A 109 12.31 -7.49 -9.01
C HIS A 109 12.39 -8.79 -9.79
N PHE A 110 13.61 -9.32 -9.97
CA PHE A 110 13.84 -10.60 -10.65
C PHE A 110 13.81 -11.75 -9.64
N GLY A 111 13.24 -12.85 -10.08
CA GLY A 111 13.07 -14.06 -9.29
C GLY A 111 11.63 -14.29 -8.85
N THR A 112 11.41 -15.39 -8.16
CA THR A 112 10.15 -15.72 -7.52
C THR A 112 10.21 -15.39 -6.04
N GLY A 113 9.07 -15.03 -5.45
CA GLY A 113 8.99 -14.70 -4.05
C GLY A 113 7.59 -14.30 -3.62
N TYR A 114 7.51 -13.75 -2.45
CA TYR A 114 6.28 -13.23 -1.85
C TYR A 114 6.58 -11.99 -1.03
N SER A 115 5.57 -11.19 -0.80
CA SER A 115 5.68 -9.95 -0.03
C SER A 115 4.62 -9.91 1.06
N LEU A 116 4.98 -9.34 2.20
CA LEU A 116 4.05 -8.98 3.26
C LEU A 116 4.04 -7.47 3.40
N HIS A 117 2.93 -6.88 3.07
CA HIS A 117 2.67 -5.46 3.26
C HIS A 117 2.11 -5.21 4.66
N THR A 118 2.61 -4.20 5.32
CA THR A 118 2.23 -3.80 6.68
C THR A 118 1.70 -2.38 6.65
N CYS A 119 0.42 -2.20 6.93
CA CYS A 119 -0.23 -0.88 6.91
C CYS A 119 -0.67 -0.45 8.31
N VAL A 120 -0.40 0.81 8.66
CA VAL A 120 -0.99 1.45 9.85
C VAL A 120 -2.42 1.88 9.54
N LEU A 121 -3.40 1.31 10.25
CA LEU A 121 -4.83 1.47 9.92
C LEU A 121 -5.41 2.84 10.24
N ARG A 122 -4.92 3.49 11.27
CA ARG A 122 -5.45 4.78 11.74
C ARG A 122 -4.33 5.72 12.11
N PRO A 123 -3.62 6.25 11.09
CA PRO A 123 -2.53 7.19 11.36
C PRO A 123 -3.06 8.45 12.05
N LYS A 124 -2.27 9.00 12.95
CA LYS A 124 -2.50 10.29 13.60
C LYS A 124 -1.95 11.44 12.78
N SER A 125 -0.94 11.17 11.96
CA SER A 125 -0.38 12.14 11.03
C SER A 125 -1.44 12.73 10.12
N ARG A 126 -1.34 14.01 9.82
CA ARG A 126 -2.29 14.75 8.99
C ARG A 126 -1.56 15.53 7.93
N GLY A 127 -1.94 15.30 6.70
CA GLY A 127 -1.37 15.97 5.55
C GLY A 127 -2.31 16.97 4.89
N THR A 128 -1.92 17.40 3.70
CA THR A 128 -2.64 18.40 2.92
C THR A 128 -2.69 18.04 1.44
N VAL A 129 -3.75 18.52 0.79
CA VAL A 129 -3.88 18.54 -0.68
C VAL A 129 -4.09 19.99 -1.09
N GLY A 130 -3.19 20.54 -1.89
CA GLY A 130 -3.22 21.93 -2.31
C GLY A 130 -3.11 22.11 -3.82
N LEU A 131 -3.33 23.33 -4.29
CA LEU A 131 -3.16 23.67 -5.69
C LEU A 131 -1.66 23.91 -5.98
N LYS A 132 -1.23 23.50 -7.17
CA LYS A 132 0.07 23.85 -7.75
C LYS A 132 -0.04 25.12 -8.62
N SER A 133 -1.19 25.25 -9.31
CA SER A 133 -1.52 26.37 -10.19
C SER A 133 -3.03 26.48 -10.35
N ALA A 134 -3.50 27.48 -11.08
CA ALA A 134 -4.90 27.63 -11.48
C ALA A 134 -5.30 26.71 -12.66
N ASP A 135 -4.34 26.07 -13.32
CA ASP A 135 -4.59 25.14 -14.42
C ASP A 135 -5.23 23.86 -13.89
N PRO A 136 -6.46 23.48 -14.34
CA PRO A 136 -7.15 22.28 -13.89
C PRO A 136 -6.47 20.98 -14.32
N LEU A 137 -5.58 21.01 -15.31
CA LEU A 137 -4.80 19.85 -15.74
C LEU A 137 -3.50 19.67 -14.97
N SER A 138 -3.09 20.67 -14.19
CA SER A 138 -1.92 20.58 -13.33
C SER A 138 -2.20 19.65 -12.14
N ALA A 139 -1.31 18.66 -11.93
CA ALA A 139 -1.42 17.76 -10.79
C ALA A 139 -1.41 18.54 -9.46
N PRO A 140 -2.24 18.18 -8.47
CA PRO A 140 -2.25 18.83 -7.18
C PRO A 140 -0.95 18.60 -6.42
N ARG A 141 -0.67 19.44 -5.44
CA ARG A 141 0.36 19.19 -4.43
C ARG A 141 -0.26 18.32 -3.35
N ILE A 142 0.22 17.10 -3.23
CA ILE A 142 -0.21 16.14 -2.21
C ILE A 142 0.95 15.95 -1.24
N ASP A 143 0.70 16.22 0.03
CA ASP A 143 1.67 16.03 1.10
C ASP A 143 0.99 15.30 2.26
N PRO A 144 1.15 13.96 2.35
CA PRO A 144 0.54 13.15 3.40
C PRO A 144 1.15 13.41 4.78
N GLN A 145 2.35 13.97 4.86
CA GLN A 145 3.12 14.18 6.10
C GLN A 145 3.25 12.89 6.93
N TYR A 146 3.57 11.78 6.25
CA TYR A 146 3.75 10.50 6.90
C TYR A 146 4.73 10.59 8.07
N PHE A 147 4.36 9.96 9.20
CA PHE A 147 5.15 9.94 10.43
C PHE A 147 5.41 11.32 11.06
N SER A 148 4.64 12.34 10.73
CA SER A 148 4.67 13.63 11.44
C SER A 148 4.23 13.47 12.90
N ASP A 149 3.36 12.49 13.18
CA ASP A 149 3.11 12.00 14.55
C ASP A 149 3.93 10.73 14.80
N ARG A 150 4.77 10.75 15.83
CA ARG A 150 5.67 9.63 16.17
C ARG A 150 4.91 8.34 16.53
N ALA A 151 3.69 8.44 17.02
CA ALA A 151 2.89 7.26 17.35
C ALA A 151 2.66 6.35 16.13
N ASP A 152 2.59 6.91 14.93
CA ASP A 152 2.41 6.13 13.71
C ASP A 152 3.66 5.29 13.39
N MET A 153 4.85 5.86 13.63
CA MET A 153 6.11 5.14 13.50
C MET A 153 6.22 4.00 14.53
N ASP A 154 5.81 4.25 15.76
CA ASP A 154 5.86 3.23 16.81
C ASP A 154 4.94 2.05 16.49
N VAL A 155 3.72 2.30 15.99
CA VAL A 155 2.80 1.26 15.51
C VAL A 155 3.39 0.51 14.31
N MET A 156 3.96 1.23 13.33
CA MET A 156 4.60 0.62 12.17
C MET A 156 5.73 -0.32 12.58
N LEU A 157 6.63 0.11 13.46
CA LEU A 157 7.75 -0.71 13.94
C LEU A 157 7.29 -1.97 14.65
N LYS A 158 6.24 -1.89 15.47
CA LYS A 158 5.61 -3.07 16.11
C LYS A 158 5.00 -3.99 15.06
N GLY A 159 4.26 -3.44 14.11
CA GLY A 159 3.68 -4.19 12.99
C GLY A 159 4.75 -4.94 12.18
N VAL A 160 5.81 -4.25 11.75
CA VAL A 160 6.91 -4.87 10.98
C VAL A 160 7.59 -5.98 11.78
N LYS A 161 7.84 -5.81 13.08
CA LYS A 161 8.43 -6.87 13.93
C LYS A 161 7.51 -8.09 14.04
N LEU A 162 6.21 -7.88 14.17
CA LEU A 162 5.22 -8.96 14.16
C LEU A 162 5.17 -9.65 12.80
N GLY A 163 5.16 -8.88 11.72
CA GLY A 163 5.20 -9.40 10.35
C GLY A 163 6.43 -10.29 10.11
N ARG A 164 7.62 -9.86 10.53
CA ARG A 164 8.85 -10.68 10.46
C ARG A 164 8.67 -12.01 11.19
N ARG A 165 8.13 -12.00 12.40
CA ARG A 165 7.90 -13.27 13.16
C ARG A 165 6.96 -14.22 12.41
N ILE A 166 5.93 -13.69 11.74
CA ILE A 166 5.05 -14.49 10.89
C ILE A 166 5.84 -15.10 9.73
N MET A 167 6.62 -14.27 9.02
CA MET A 167 7.39 -14.70 7.86
C MET A 167 8.56 -15.63 8.21
N ASP A 168 9.05 -15.58 9.44
CA ASP A 168 10.09 -16.47 9.97
C ASP A 168 9.51 -17.76 10.59
N SER A 169 8.20 -17.98 10.51
CA SER A 169 7.58 -19.21 10.99
C SER A 169 7.94 -20.43 10.12
N GLU A 170 7.82 -21.63 10.69
CA GLU A 170 8.23 -22.88 10.02
C GLU A 170 7.64 -23.07 8.61
N PRO A 171 6.33 -22.81 8.36
CA PRO A 171 5.76 -22.94 7.02
C PRO A 171 6.47 -22.07 5.97
N PHE A 172 6.82 -20.84 6.33
CA PHE A 172 7.51 -19.91 5.43
C PHE A 172 8.99 -20.23 5.26
N ARG A 173 9.67 -20.69 6.32
CA ARG A 173 11.09 -21.12 6.23
C ARG A 173 11.29 -22.25 5.22
N LYS A 174 10.31 -23.13 5.06
CA LYS A 174 10.35 -24.21 4.05
C LYS A 174 10.30 -23.69 2.60
N LEU A 175 9.82 -22.49 2.40
CA LEU A 175 9.75 -21.82 1.08
C LEU A 175 11.01 -20.99 0.78
N ASN A 176 11.74 -20.59 1.80
CA ASN A 176 12.97 -19.82 1.66
C ASN A 176 14.15 -20.73 1.37
N PRO A 177 14.99 -20.39 0.39
CA PRO A 177 16.20 -21.15 0.08
C PRO A 177 17.27 -21.02 1.16
#